data_db007d2025bf355404a274903e364f52
#
_entry.id   db007d2025bf355404a274903e364f52
#
_cell.length_a   1.000
_cell.length_b   1.000
_cell.length_c   1.000
_cell.angle_alpha   90.00
_cell.angle_beta   90.00
_cell.angle_gamma   90.00
#
_symmetry.space_group_name_H-M   'P 1'
#
loop_
_entity.id
_entity.type
_entity.pdbx_description
1 polymer ?
#
loop_
_entity_poly.entity_id
_entity_poly.type
_entity_poly.pdbx_seq_one_letter_code
_entity_poly.pdbx_strand_id
1 'polypeptide(L)'
;LSLVSAQIKRELTNIKIIKEIYDYIFMIDGKKTRALLSLLASNNKKSSKKSRINLATIIELLHTATLIHDDVVDDSHSRRGKKSVNYLWTNGHSVLMGDFIYSKAFKLMVSLEDNKILKELSSATNDIAKGELVQLDSFGNLKITESELKKINYLKTGRLFEAASKSGAILSACNMDEVKTFASI
;
A
#
# COMPACT_ATOMS: atom_id res chain seq x y z
N LEU A 1 2.21 12.28 10.03
CA LEU A 1 1.15 11.79 9.13
C LEU A 1 0.51 12.91 8.31
N SER A 2 0.31 14.12 8.86
CA SER A 2 -0.25 15.28 8.13
C SER A 2 0.52 15.61 6.83
N LEU A 3 1.85 15.54 6.87
CA LEU A 3 2.70 15.75 5.69
C LEU A 3 2.55 14.63 4.65
N VAL A 4 2.29 13.41 5.06
CA VAL A 4 1.97 12.29 4.15
C VAL A 4 0.65 12.56 3.43
N SER A 5 -0.40 12.97 4.16
CA SER A 5 -1.68 13.36 3.57
C SER A 5 -1.54 14.55 2.60
N ALA A 6 -0.70 15.53 2.93
CA ALA A 6 -0.41 16.65 2.03
C ALA A 6 0.34 16.21 0.76
N GLN A 7 1.28 15.27 0.87
CA GLN A 7 1.99 14.73 -0.29
C GLN A 7 1.05 13.92 -1.18
N ILE A 8 0.17 13.08 -0.62
CA ILE A 8 -0.86 12.36 -1.37
C ILE A 8 -1.68 13.34 -2.21
N LYS A 9 -2.13 14.45 -1.63
CA LYS A 9 -2.90 15.47 -2.37
C LYS A 9 -2.11 16.14 -3.50
N ARG A 10 -0.80 16.23 -3.41
CA ARG A 10 0.06 16.79 -4.48
C ARG A 10 0.18 15.85 -5.69
N GLU A 11 -0.06 14.57 -5.52
CA GLU A 11 -0.02 13.58 -6.60
C GLU A 11 -1.27 13.62 -7.50
N LEU A 12 -2.20 14.55 -7.26
CA LEU A 12 -3.39 14.77 -8.07
C LEU A 12 -3.07 15.25 -9.50
N THR A 13 -4.03 15.04 -10.36
CA THR A 13 -4.09 15.52 -11.74
C THR A 13 -5.20 16.56 -11.90
N ASN A 14 -5.16 17.34 -12.98
CA ASN A 14 -6.21 18.31 -13.32
C ASN A 14 -7.42 17.67 -14.06
N ILE A 15 -7.39 16.36 -14.33
CA ILE A 15 -8.50 15.64 -14.96
C ILE A 15 -9.64 15.50 -13.95
N LYS A 16 -10.78 16.11 -14.23
CA LYS A 16 -11.92 16.27 -13.32
C LYS A 16 -12.35 14.94 -12.68
N ILE A 17 -12.64 13.90 -13.48
CA ILE A 17 -13.12 12.61 -12.96
C ILE A 17 -12.09 11.93 -12.05
N ILE A 18 -10.81 11.98 -12.39
CA ILE A 18 -9.76 11.41 -11.56
C ILE A 18 -9.68 12.16 -10.23
N LYS A 19 -9.78 13.49 -10.28
CA LYS A 19 -9.77 14.32 -9.08
C LYS A 19 -10.94 14.02 -8.16
N GLU A 20 -12.15 13.90 -8.70
CA GLU A 20 -13.36 13.60 -7.92
C GLU A 20 -13.24 12.25 -7.19
N ILE A 21 -12.84 11.19 -7.89
CA ILE A 21 -12.68 9.86 -7.30
C ILE A 21 -11.54 9.85 -6.28
N TYR A 22 -10.41 10.48 -6.60
CA TYR A 22 -9.25 10.54 -5.71
C TYR A 22 -9.56 11.31 -4.43
N ASP A 23 -10.21 12.48 -4.53
CA ASP A 23 -10.61 13.26 -3.37
C ASP A 23 -11.59 12.46 -2.49
N TYR A 24 -12.53 11.72 -3.10
CA TYR A 24 -13.44 10.85 -2.38
C TYR A 24 -12.70 9.75 -1.61
N ILE A 25 -11.77 9.05 -2.25
CA ILE A 25 -10.98 7.98 -1.63
C ILE A 25 -10.20 8.51 -0.42
N PHE A 26 -9.48 9.61 -0.58
CA PHE A 26 -8.60 10.15 0.46
C PHE A 26 -9.31 11.08 1.47
N MET A 27 -10.61 11.37 1.27
CA MET A 27 -11.46 11.96 2.30
C MET A 27 -11.81 10.93 3.40
N ILE A 28 -11.77 9.64 3.10
CA ILE A 28 -11.99 8.57 4.07
C ILE A 28 -10.71 8.38 4.87
N ASP A 29 -10.61 9.05 6.02
CA ASP A 29 -9.39 8.99 6.82
C ASP A 29 -9.22 7.61 7.46
N GLY A 30 -7.99 7.09 7.40
CA GLY A 30 -7.56 5.84 8.01
C GLY A 30 -6.45 6.06 9.02
N LYS A 31 -6.19 5.07 9.87
CA LYS A 31 -5.13 5.14 10.90
C LYS A 31 -3.72 5.30 10.30
N LYS A 32 -3.54 5.01 9.01
CA LYS A 32 -2.24 5.07 8.28
C LYS A 32 -1.11 4.36 9.03
N THR A 33 -1.43 3.19 9.62
CA THR A 33 -0.50 2.45 10.48
C THR A 33 0.74 1.98 9.74
N ARG A 34 0.61 1.59 8.46
CA ARG A 34 1.75 1.18 7.63
C ARG A 34 2.68 2.34 7.32
N ALA A 35 2.11 3.50 6.96
CA ALA A 35 2.88 4.74 6.78
C ALA A 35 3.56 5.19 8.07
N LEU A 36 2.87 5.09 9.21
CA LEU A 36 3.45 5.40 10.52
C LEU A 36 4.63 4.47 10.82
N LEU A 37 4.49 3.17 10.59
CA LEU A 37 5.56 2.20 10.79
C LEU A 37 6.79 2.54 9.95
N SER A 38 6.63 2.86 8.66
CA SER A 38 7.75 3.26 7.80
C SER A 38 8.43 4.56 8.27
N LEU A 39 7.64 5.52 8.78
CA LEU A 39 8.18 6.76 9.37
C LEU A 39 8.99 6.49 10.64
N LEU A 40 8.53 5.59 11.50
CA LEU A 40 9.24 5.20 12.73
C LEU A 40 10.53 4.45 12.40
N ALA A 41 10.48 3.46 11.50
CA ALA A 41 11.65 2.70 11.05
C ALA A 41 12.69 3.57 10.32
N SER A 42 12.25 4.66 9.68
CA SER A 42 13.14 5.61 8.99
C SER A 42 13.56 6.81 9.83
N ASN A 43 13.21 6.84 11.12
CA ASN A 43 13.44 8.02 11.98
C ASN A 43 14.87 8.10 12.53
N ASN A 44 15.83 8.33 11.65
CA ASN A 44 17.20 8.64 12.05
C ASN A 44 17.77 9.83 11.25
N LYS A 45 18.98 10.27 11.63
CA LYS A 45 19.63 11.45 11.01
C LYS A 45 20.16 11.20 9.60
N LYS A 46 20.21 9.94 9.13
CA LYS A 46 20.79 9.58 7.83
C LYS A 46 19.83 9.78 6.66
N SER A 47 18.52 9.75 6.91
CA SER A 47 17.50 9.92 5.89
C SER A 47 16.91 11.33 5.88
N SER A 48 16.67 11.89 4.67
CA SER A 48 16.05 13.21 4.56
C SER A 48 14.57 13.14 4.96
N LYS A 49 14.04 14.23 5.53
CA LYS A 49 12.60 14.35 5.82
C LYS A 49 11.74 14.12 4.58
N LYS A 50 12.17 14.62 3.43
CA LYS A 50 11.49 14.45 2.14
C LYS A 50 11.40 12.97 1.74
N SER A 51 12.52 12.25 1.79
CA SER A 51 12.56 10.83 1.42
C SER A 51 11.68 9.98 2.36
N ARG A 52 11.68 10.26 3.66
CA ARG A 52 10.80 9.60 4.64
C ARG A 52 9.31 9.82 4.35
N ILE A 53 8.92 11.06 4.02
CA ILE A 53 7.54 11.39 3.66
C ILE A 53 7.17 10.69 2.35
N ASN A 54 8.05 10.70 1.34
CA ASN A 54 7.81 10.02 0.07
C ASN A 54 7.62 8.52 0.29
N LEU A 55 8.48 7.86 1.06
CA LEU A 55 8.34 6.44 1.36
C LEU A 55 7.01 6.12 2.05
N ALA A 56 6.65 6.87 3.08
CA ALA A 56 5.37 6.70 3.78
C ALA A 56 4.16 6.95 2.85
N THR A 57 4.29 7.90 1.91
CA THR A 57 3.28 8.17 0.88
C THR A 57 3.15 6.99 -0.08
N ILE A 58 4.26 6.43 -0.56
CA ILE A 58 4.28 5.24 -1.42
C ILE A 58 3.53 4.09 -0.75
N ILE A 59 3.83 3.80 0.52
CA ILE A 59 3.18 2.73 1.28
C ILE A 59 1.66 2.93 1.37
N GLU A 60 1.21 4.16 1.62
CA GLU A 60 -0.23 4.47 1.68
C GLU A 60 -0.90 4.39 0.31
N LEU A 61 -0.24 4.83 -0.76
CA LEU A 61 -0.75 4.70 -2.13
C LEU A 61 -0.88 3.23 -2.53
N LEU A 62 0.13 2.41 -2.29
CA LEU A 62 0.07 0.97 -2.55
C LEU A 62 -1.08 0.32 -1.79
N HIS A 63 -1.20 0.59 -0.49
CA HIS A 63 -2.30 0.06 0.33
C HIS A 63 -3.67 0.51 -0.19
N THR A 64 -3.80 1.78 -0.56
CA THR A 64 -5.07 2.32 -1.06
C THR A 64 -5.46 1.67 -2.39
N ALA A 65 -4.51 1.49 -3.30
CA ALA A 65 -4.74 0.82 -4.58
C ALA A 65 -5.24 -0.63 -4.38
N THR A 66 -4.60 -1.40 -3.48
CA THR A 66 -5.07 -2.77 -3.16
C THR A 66 -6.50 -2.75 -2.63
N LEU A 67 -6.83 -1.84 -1.70
CA LEU A 67 -8.18 -1.75 -1.15
C LEU A 67 -9.26 -1.46 -2.20
N ILE A 68 -8.95 -0.65 -3.23
CA ILE A 68 -9.89 -0.31 -4.30
C ILE A 68 -10.10 -1.51 -5.23
N HIS A 69 -9.04 -2.28 -5.53
CA HIS A 69 -9.12 -3.50 -6.30
C HIS A 69 -9.88 -4.59 -5.53
N ASP A 70 -9.60 -4.75 -4.24
CA ASP A 70 -10.30 -5.70 -3.36
C ASP A 70 -11.80 -5.43 -3.32
N ASP A 71 -12.23 -4.16 -3.25
CA ASP A 71 -13.65 -3.80 -3.26
C ASP A 71 -14.38 -4.29 -4.53
N VAL A 72 -13.67 -4.37 -5.67
CA VAL A 72 -14.23 -4.92 -6.92
C VAL A 72 -14.25 -6.45 -6.87
N VAL A 73 -13.17 -7.08 -6.41
CA VAL A 73 -13.05 -8.54 -6.33
C VAL A 73 -14.07 -9.13 -5.35
N ASP A 74 -14.25 -8.46 -4.20
CA ASP A 74 -15.16 -8.88 -3.12
C ASP A 74 -16.61 -8.41 -3.34
N ASP A 75 -16.92 -7.73 -4.47
CA ASP A 75 -18.20 -7.06 -4.74
C ASP A 75 -18.69 -6.22 -3.55
N SER A 76 -17.78 -5.54 -2.91
CA SER A 76 -18.04 -4.77 -1.70
C SER A 76 -18.81 -3.48 -2.00
N HIS A 77 -19.95 -3.26 -1.32
CA HIS A 77 -20.75 -2.06 -1.49
C HIS A 77 -20.33 -0.90 -0.58
N SER A 78 -19.57 -1.18 0.47
CA SER A 78 -19.17 -0.17 1.46
C SER A 78 -17.79 -0.44 2.05
N ARG A 79 -17.09 0.65 2.39
CA ARG A 79 -15.79 0.64 3.07
C ARG A 79 -15.75 1.72 4.15
N ARG A 80 -15.44 1.32 5.40
CA ARG A 80 -15.37 2.24 6.56
C ARG A 80 -16.62 3.13 6.73
N GLY A 81 -17.79 2.54 6.56
CA GLY A 81 -19.06 3.24 6.72
C GLY A 81 -19.46 4.18 5.58
N LYS A 82 -18.67 4.21 4.48
CA LYS A 82 -19.01 4.94 3.25
C LYS A 82 -19.16 3.96 2.09
N LYS A 83 -19.85 4.38 1.04
CA LYS A 83 -19.98 3.59 -0.18
C LYS A 83 -18.60 3.37 -0.82
N SER A 84 -18.37 2.20 -1.39
CA SER A 84 -17.12 1.91 -2.14
C SER A 84 -17.12 2.63 -3.49
N VAL A 85 -15.94 2.72 -4.13
CA VAL A 85 -15.80 3.41 -5.43
C VAL A 85 -16.56 2.67 -6.52
N ASN A 86 -16.50 1.34 -6.56
CA ASN A 86 -17.23 0.51 -7.52
C ASN A 86 -18.75 0.67 -7.40
N TYR A 87 -19.27 0.93 -6.20
CA TYR A 87 -20.69 1.17 -5.97
C TYR A 87 -21.13 2.58 -6.39
N LEU A 88 -20.30 3.63 -6.14
CA LEU A 88 -20.64 5.01 -6.50
C LEU A 88 -20.41 5.33 -7.98
N TRP A 89 -19.41 4.71 -8.58
CA TRP A 89 -19.11 4.85 -10.00
C TRP A 89 -19.36 3.52 -10.72
N THR A 90 -18.29 2.79 -11.07
CA THR A 90 -18.38 1.46 -11.67
C THR A 90 -17.13 0.65 -11.32
N ASN A 91 -17.18 -0.69 -11.53
CA ASN A 91 -16.01 -1.55 -11.43
C ASN A 91 -14.86 -1.07 -12.34
N GLY A 92 -15.18 -0.61 -13.56
CA GLY A 92 -14.17 -0.07 -14.47
C GLY A 92 -13.46 1.18 -13.91
N HIS A 93 -14.22 2.11 -13.31
CA HIS A 93 -13.62 3.26 -12.64
C HIS A 93 -12.72 2.85 -11.46
N SER A 94 -13.14 1.86 -10.66
CA SER A 94 -12.35 1.35 -9.55
C SER A 94 -11.04 0.73 -10.00
N VAL A 95 -11.08 -0.18 -10.99
CA VAL A 95 -9.88 -0.84 -11.52
C VAL A 95 -8.89 0.20 -12.05
N LEU A 96 -9.36 1.10 -12.94
CA LEU A 96 -8.49 2.13 -13.54
C LEU A 96 -7.98 3.15 -12.50
N MET A 97 -8.77 3.44 -11.46
CA MET A 97 -8.32 4.33 -10.39
C MET A 97 -7.27 3.67 -9.49
N GLY A 98 -7.42 2.37 -9.19
CA GLY A 98 -6.40 1.59 -8.53
C GLY A 98 -5.09 1.58 -9.31
N ASP A 99 -5.14 1.33 -10.63
CA ASP A 99 -3.98 1.36 -11.52
C ASP A 99 -3.33 2.76 -11.56
N PHE A 100 -4.14 3.82 -11.59
CA PHE A 100 -3.63 5.20 -11.52
C PHE A 100 -2.88 5.44 -10.22
N ILE A 101 -3.42 5.03 -9.07
CA ILE A 101 -2.77 5.18 -7.76
C ILE A 101 -1.49 4.33 -7.69
N TYR A 102 -1.51 3.10 -8.21
CA TYR A 102 -0.30 2.27 -8.34
C TYR A 102 0.78 2.97 -9.17
N SER A 103 0.41 3.51 -10.34
CA SER A 103 1.37 4.21 -11.21
C SER A 103 2.00 5.42 -10.51
N LYS A 104 1.25 6.14 -9.68
CA LYS A 104 1.77 7.22 -8.83
C LYS A 104 2.76 6.72 -7.79
N ALA A 105 2.45 5.60 -7.12
CA ALA A 105 3.36 4.98 -6.18
C ALA A 105 4.68 4.57 -6.86
N PHE A 106 4.62 3.95 -8.04
CA PHE A 106 5.82 3.58 -8.81
C PHE A 106 6.67 4.80 -9.21
N LYS A 107 6.04 5.89 -9.68
CA LYS A 107 6.78 7.13 -9.98
C LYS A 107 7.51 7.67 -8.75
N LEU A 108 6.88 7.66 -7.58
CA LEU A 108 7.52 8.07 -6.33
C LEU A 108 8.62 7.10 -5.90
N MET A 109 8.44 5.77 -6.07
CA MET A 109 9.49 4.79 -5.80
C MET A 109 10.75 5.05 -6.62
N VAL A 110 10.60 5.29 -7.92
CA VAL A 110 11.73 5.63 -8.80
C VAL A 110 12.41 6.92 -8.33
N SER A 111 11.65 7.93 -7.89
CA SER A 111 12.21 9.21 -7.41
C SER A 111 12.97 9.12 -6.07
N LEU A 112 12.89 7.98 -5.36
CA LEU A 112 13.74 7.74 -4.18
C LEU A 112 15.17 7.36 -4.55
N GLU A 113 15.42 6.95 -5.80
CA GLU A 113 16.74 6.55 -6.33
C GLU A 113 17.44 5.46 -5.47
N ASP A 114 16.65 4.61 -4.84
CA ASP A 114 17.12 3.49 -4.01
C ASP A 114 16.62 2.15 -4.56
N ASN A 115 17.49 1.43 -5.24
CA ASN A 115 17.18 0.14 -5.86
C ASN A 115 16.80 -0.95 -4.84
N LYS A 116 17.26 -0.87 -3.58
CA LYS A 116 16.92 -1.85 -2.55
C LYS A 116 15.48 -1.65 -2.10
N ILE A 117 15.06 -0.39 -1.93
CA ILE A 117 13.67 -0.04 -1.61
C ILE A 117 12.76 -0.39 -2.79
N LEU A 118 13.16 -0.06 -4.02
CA LEU A 118 12.39 -0.41 -5.22
C LEU A 118 12.18 -1.92 -5.33
N LYS A 119 13.24 -2.72 -5.14
CA LYS A 119 13.16 -4.18 -5.14
C LYS A 119 12.25 -4.72 -4.04
N GLU A 120 12.36 -4.18 -2.83
CA GLU A 120 11.54 -4.62 -1.69
C GLU A 120 10.05 -4.36 -1.94
N LEU A 121 9.69 -3.14 -2.35
CA LEU A 121 8.30 -2.75 -2.57
C LEU A 121 7.69 -3.43 -3.79
N SER A 122 8.44 -3.60 -4.88
CA SER A 122 7.96 -4.37 -6.04
C SER A 122 7.76 -5.85 -5.72
N SER A 123 8.62 -6.46 -4.91
CA SER A 123 8.41 -7.82 -4.42
C SER A 123 7.17 -7.91 -3.53
N ALA A 124 6.97 -6.95 -2.64
CA ALA A 124 5.80 -6.92 -1.77
C ALA A 124 4.49 -6.79 -2.57
N THR A 125 4.44 -5.92 -3.58
CA THR A 125 3.25 -5.80 -4.44
C THR A 125 2.94 -7.08 -5.20
N ASN A 126 3.97 -7.76 -5.71
CA ASN A 126 3.81 -9.06 -6.38
C ASN A 126 3.30 -10.14 -5.40
N ASP A 127 3.82 -10.17 -4.17
CA ASP A 127 3.40 -11.12 -3.14
C ASP A 127 1.95 -10.88 -2.69
N ILE A 128 1.53 -9.61 -2.57
CA ILE A 128 0.14 -9.25 -2.26
C ILE A 128 -0.79 -9.76 -3.36
N ALA A 129 -0.48 -9.49 -4.62
CA ALA A 129 -1.28 -9.97 -5.75
C ALA A 129 -1.40 -11.51 -5.78
N LYS A 130 -0.31 -12.24 -5.46
CA LYS A 130 -0.37 -13.70 -5.29
C LYS A 130 -1.28 -14.09 -4.15
N GLY A 131 -1.22 -13.39 -3.00
CA GLY A 131 -2.07 -13.65 -1.84
C GLY A 131 -3.55 -13.52 -2.17
N GLU A 132 -3.92 -12.47 -2.93
CA GLU A 132 -5.29 -12.25 -3.41
C GLU A 132 -5.76 -13.37 -4.34
N LEU A 133 -4.94 -13.73 -5.34
CA LEU A 133 -5.28 -14.80 -6.28
C LEU A 133 -5.45 -16.15 -5.56
N VAL A 134 -4.56 -16.49 -4.62
CA VAL A 134 -4.67 -17.74 -3.86
C VAL A 134 -5.89 -17.73 -2.95
N GLN A 135 -6.22 -16.58 -2.33
CA GLN A 135 -7.44 -16.46 -1.53
C GLN A 135 -8.68 -16.66 -2.40
N LEU A 136 -8.75 -16.04 -3.57
CA LEU A 136 -9.87 -16.17 -4.51
C LEU A 136 -10.07 -17.63 -4.95
N ASP A 137 -8.97 -18.31 -5.31
CA ASP A 137 -8.99 -19.72 -5.72
C ASP A 137 -9.38 -20.67 -4.58
N SER A 138 -9.09 -20.26 -3.33
CA SER A 138 -9.40 -21.03 -2.12
C SER A 138 -10.84 -20.83 -1.62
N PHE A 139 -11.61 -19.96 -2.25
CA PHE A 139 -12.96 -19.63 -1.79
C PHE A 139 -13.87 -20.86 -1.83
N GLY A 140 -14.52 -21.19 -0.70
CA GLY A 140 -15.37 -22.37 -0.55
C GLY A 140 -14.61 -23.69 -0.33
N ASN A 141 -13.28 -23.69 -0.27
CA ASN A 141 -12.49 -24.88 0.04
C ASN A 141 -12.50 -25.17 1.56
N LEU A 142 -13.36 -26.08 1.99
CA LEU A 142 -13.47 -26.51 3.40
C LEU A 142 -12.27 -27.35 3.89
N LYS A 143 -11.34 -27.71 3.00
CA LYS A 143 -10.14 -28.51 3.32
C LYS A 143 -8.88 -27.65 3.45
N ILE A 144 -9.00 -26.33 3.35
CA ILE A 144 -7.86 -25.42 3.50
C ILE A 144 -7.22 -25.61 4.88
N THR A 145 -5.91 -25.75 4.91
CA THR A 145 -5.15 -25.93 6.15
C THR A 145 -4.88 -24.60 6.86
N GLU A 146 -4.64 -24.65 8.17
CA GLU A 146 -4.23 -23.47 8.94
C GLU A 146 -2.95 -22.83 8.39
N SER A 147 -2.00 -23.65 7.92
CA SER A 147 -0.75 -23.16 7.31
C SER A 147 -1.01 -22.36 6.04
N GLU A 148 -1.91 -22.85 5.18
CA GLU A 148 -2.31 -22.12 3.95
C GLU A 148 -3.02 -20.81 4.28
N LEU A 149 -3.94 -20.80 5.25
CA LEU A 149 -4.60 -19.58 5.71
C LEU A 149 -3.60 -18.56 6.27
N LYS A 150 -2.65 -19.01 7.09
CA LYS A 150 -1.58 -18.14 7.61
C LYS A 150 -0.75 -17.54 6.48
N LYS A 151 -0.41 -18.35 5.46
CA LYS A 151 0.34 -17.88 4.28
C LYS A 151 -0.44 -16.84 3.48
N ILE A 152 -1.74 -17.08 3.23
CA ILE A 152 -2.62 -16.11 2.55
C ILE A 152 -2.66 -14.80 3.33
N ASN A 153 -2.93 -14.85 4.64
CA ASN A 153 -2.99 -13.67 5.49
C ASN A 153 -1.67 -12.90 5.53
N TYR A 154 -0.54 -13.60 5.57
CA TYR A 154 0.76 -12.96 5.49
C TYR A 154 0.94 -12.25 4.15
N LEU A 155 0.70 -12.93 3.02
CA LEU A 155 0.87 -12.34 1.69
C LEU A 155 -0.06 -11.13 1.48
N LYS A 156 -1.34 -11.26 1.83
CA LYS A 156 -2.35 -10.22 1.64
C LYS A 156 -2.15 -9.02 2.58
N THR A 157 -1.81 -9.27 3.83
CA THR A 157 -1.82 -8.25 4.89
C THR A 157 -0.45 -7.99 5.50
N GLY A 158 0.23 -9.03 6.00
CA GLY A 158 1.50 -8.93 6.71
C GLY A 158 2.63 -8.39 5.84
N ARG A 159 2.66 -8.80 4.56
CA ARG A 159 3.73 -8.47 3.63
C ARG A 159 3.95 -6.97 3.42
N LEU A 160 2.88 -6.15 3.40
CA LEU A 160 3.03 -4.71 3.26
C LEU A 160 3.49 -4.04 4.57
N PHE A 161 3.17 -4.60 5.74
CA PHE A 161 3.72 -4.14 7.02
C PHE A 161 5.23 -4.42 7.09
N GLU A 162 5.64 -5.63 6.76
CA GLU A 162 7.06 -6.00 6.66
C GLU A 162 7.81 -5.08 5.69
N ALA A 163 7.28 -4.88 4.48
CA ALA A 163 7.90 -4.01 3.48
C ALA A 163 8.00 -2.55 3.95
N ALA A 164 6.98 -2.05 4.66
CA ALA A 164 6.99 -0.69 5.21
C ALA A 164 8.11 -0.51 6.25
N SER A 165 8.22 -1.44 7.20
CA SER A 165 9.26 -1.44 8.23
C SER A 165 10.65 -1.59 7.63
N LYS A 166 10.84 -2.61 6.80
CA LYS A 166 12.10 -2.94 6.15
C LYS A 166 12.60 -1.82 5.23
N SER A 167 11.72 -1.23 4.40
CA SER A 167 12.08 -0.10 3.54
C SER A 167 12.46 1.14 4.37
N GLY A 168 11.80 1.37 5.50
CA GLY A 168 12.18 2.42 6.44
C GLY A 168 13.59 2.24 7.00
N ALA A 169 13.94 1.02 7.41
CA ALA A 169 15.28 0.68 7.89
C ALA A 169 16.34 0.82 6.79
N ILE A 170 16.04 0.37 5.55
CA ILE A 170 16.93 0.56 4.39
C ILE A 170 17.17 2.05 4.15
N LEU A 171 16.12 2.86 4.12
CA LEU A 171 16.22 4.31 3.91
C LEU A 171 17.07 5.01 4.98
N SER A 172 17.09 4.44 6.19
CA SER A 172 17.90 4.88 7.31
C SER A 172 19.34 4.42 7.27
N ALA A 173 19.75 3.71 6.23
CA ALA A 173 21.09 3.08 6.10
C ALA A 173 21.43 2.20 7.31
N CYS A 174 20.43 1.46 7.82
CA CYS A 174 20.64 0.41 8.81
C CYS A 174 21.50 -0.72 8.23
N ASN A 175 22.25 -1.41 9.08
CA ASN A 175 22.98 -2.61 8.65
C ASN A 175 22.00 -3.78 8.36
N MET A 176 22.48 -4.86 7.75
CA MET A 176 21.63 -5.96 7.30
C MET A 176 20.91 -6.69 8.44
N ASP A 177 21.50 -6.76 9.63
CA ASP A 177 20.90 -7.44 10.77
C ASP A 177 19.80 -6.57 11.41
N GLU A 178 20.01 -5.26 11.48
CA GLU A 178 18.96 -4.30 11.85
C GLU A 178 17.78 -4.36 10.86
N VAL A 179 18.06 -4.39 9.55
CA VAL A 179 17.01 -4.51 8.51
C VAL A 179 16.21 -5.80 8.67
N LYS A 180 16.85 -6.94 8.99
CA LYS A 180 16.15 -8.21 9.28
C LYS A 180 15.28 -8.10 10.55
N THR A 181 15.79 -7.46 11.60
CA THR A 181 15.02 -7.22 12.83
C THR A 181 13.77 -6.39 12.55
N PHE A 182 13.89 -5.31 11.76
CA PHE A 182 12.74 -4.52 11.34
C PHE A 182 11.76 -5.29 10.44
N ALA A 183 12.23 -6.29 9.69
CA ALA A 183 11.38 -7.13 8.85
C ALA A 183 10.55 -8.14 9.66
N SER A 184 10.95 -8.45 10.90
CA SER A 184 10.26 -9.42 11.78
C SER A 184 9.15 -8.79 12.66
N ILE A 185 8.91 -7.50 12.53
CA ILE A 185 7.82 -6.78 13.21
C ILE A 185 6.49 -7.03 12.49
#